data_30f5f7d6461607bf61329afccbdec1e8
#
_entry.id   30f5f7d6461607bf61329afccbdec1e8
#
_cell.length_a   1.000
_cell.length_b   1.000
_cell.length_c   1.000
_cell.angle_alpha   90.00
_cell.angle_beta   90.00
_cell.angle_gamma   90.00
#
_symmetry.space_group_name_H-M   'P 1'
#
loop_
_entity.id
_entity.type
_entity.pdbx_description
1 polymer ?
#
loop_
_entity_poly.entity_id
_entity_poly.type
_entity_poly.pdbx_seq_one_letter_code
_entity_poly.pdbx_strand_id
1 'polypeptide(L)' 'MPAFFSTREVAELFGTETWRVRRLFEDGTLKEPGRFAGKRAIPREALPQILDALRSRGWIREAEAATA' A
#
# COMPACT_ATOMS: atom_id res chain seq x y z
N MET A 1 -8.76 13.72 7.13
CA MET A 1 -8.04 12.60 6.56
C MET A 1 -6.73 12.37 7.30
N PRO A 2 -6.42 11.15 7.68
CA PRO A 2 -5.18 10.88 8.43
C PRO A 2 -3.94 11.14 7.57
N ALA A 3 -2.86 11.54 8.21
CA ALA A 3 -1.59 11.75 7.53
C ALA A 3 -0.82 10.44 7.34
N PHE A 4 -1.17 9.43 8.13
CA PHE A 4 -0.49 8.12 8.10
C PHE A 4 -1.51 7.00 8.09
N PHE A 5 -1.11 5.88 7.51
CA PHE A 5 -1.95 4.69 7.41
C PHE A 5 -1.18 3.46 7.86
N SER A 6 -1.89 2.49 8.42
CA SER A 6 -1.31 1.18 8.68
C SER A 6 -1.28 0.38 7.38
N THR A 7 -0.53 -0.71 7.37
CA THR A 7 -0.48 -1.61 6.21
C THR A 7 -1.88 -2.13 5.87
N ARG A 8 -2.64 -2.47 6.90
CA ARG A 8 -4.01 -2.95 6.70
C ARG A 8 -4.91 -1.89 6.09
N GLU A 9 -4.80 -0.65 6.57
CA GLU A 9 -5.62 0.44 6.05
C GLU A 9 -5.31 0.70 4.57
N VAL A 10 -4.04 0.65 4.20
CA VAL A 10 -3.64 0.83 2.81
C VAL A 10 -4.21 -0.30 1.94
N ALA A 11 -4.15 -1.53 2.43
CA ALA A 11 -4.70 -2.66 1.69
C ALA A 11 -6.20 -2.50 1.48
N GLU A 12 -6.92 -2.08 2.52
CA GLU A 12 -8.36 -1.84 2.41
C GLU A 12 -8.67 -0.72 1.44
N LEU A 13 -7.87 0.34 1.48
CA LEU A 13 -8.05 1.48 0.62
C LEU A 13 -7.93 1.11 -0.86
N PHE A 14 -7.00 0.23 -1.20
CA PHE A 14 -6.76 -0.20 -2.57
C PHE A 14 -7.47 -1.49 -2.95
N GLY A 15 -8.24 -2.07 -2.04
CA GLY A 15 -8.98 -3.30 -2.32
C GLY A 15 -8.11 -4.51 -2.55
N THR A 16 -6.99 -4.60 -1.83
CA THR A 16 -6.06 -5.72 -1.97
C THR A 16 -5.82 -6.36 -0.59
N GLU A 17 -4.98 -7.39 -0.57
CA GLU A 17 -4.67 -8.11 0.65
C GLU A 17 -3.56 -7.42 1.43
N THR A 18 -3.66 -7.47 2.77
CA THR A 18 -2.65 -6.85 3.63
C THR A 18 -1.25 -7.40 3.36
N TRP A 19 -1.13 -8.73 3.13
CA TRP A 19 0.18 -9.33 2.92
C TRP A 19 0.86 -8.82 1.66
N ARG A 20 0.09 -8.41 0.67
CA ARG A 20 0.64 -7.87 -0.58
C ARG A 20 1.32 -6.53 -0.34
N VAL A 21 0.65 -5.66 0.41
CA VAL A 21 1.23 -4.36 0.76
C VAL A 21 2.48 -4.57 1.61
N ARG A 22 2.40 -5.45 2.61
CA ARG A 22 3.53 -5.74 3.47
C ARG A 22 4.72 -6.28 2.69
N ARG A 23 4.46 -7.14 1.71
CA ARG A 23 5.51 -7.73 0.90
C ARG A 23 6.32 -6.68 0.16
N LEU A 24 5.69 -5.60 -0.29
CA LEU A 24 6.39 -4.54 -1.00
C LEU A 24 7.47 -3.90 -0.14
N PHE A 25 7.23 -3.79 1.14
CA PHE A 25 8.24 -3.25 2.07
C PHE A 25 9.27 -4.32 2.43
N GLU A 26 8.82 -5.55 2.62
CA GLU A 26 9.70 -6.63 3.05
C GLU A 26 10.73 -7.01 2.00
N ASP A 27 10.35 -6.98 0.73
CA ASP A 27 11.26 -7.38 -0.35
C ASP A 27 12.08 -6.22 -0.91
N GLY A 28 11.95 -5.04 -0.33
CA GLY A 28 12.74 -3.89 -0.72
C GLY A 28 12.22 -3.13 -1.93
N THR A 29 11.07 -3.50 -2.45
CA THR A 29 10.48 -2.76 -3.58
C THR A 29 10.21 -1.31 -3.19
N LEU A 30 9.72 -1.13 -1.96
CA LEU A 30 9.48 0.20 -1.41
C LEU A 30 10.28 0.36 -0.14
N LYS A 31 10.68 1.60 0.12
CA LYS A 31 11.42 1.91 1.33
C LYS A 31 10.54 1.67 2.55
N GLU A 32 11.10 1.02 3.56
CA GLU A 32 10.40 0.77 4.81
C GLU A 32 10.03 2.09 5.47
N PRO A 33 8.75 2.33 5.81
CA PRO A 33 8.35 3.57 6.46
C PRO A 33 8.74 3.56 7.93
N GLY A 34 8.63 4.70 8.57
CA GLY A 34 8.80 4.79 10.01
C GLY A 34 7.73 3.98 10.72
N ARG A 35 7.95 3.74 12.01
CA ARG A 35 7.00 2.98 12.81
C ARG A 35 6.45 3.84 13.94
N PHE A 36 5.20 3.59 14.26
CA PHE A 36 4.52 4.22 15.39
C PHE A 36 3.82 3.15 16.18
N ALA A 37 4.13 3.02 17.45
CA ALA A 37 3.57 1.99 18.33
C ALA A 37 3.78 0.57 17.75
N GLY A 38 4.95 0.32 17.15
CA GLY A 38 5.30 -0.97 16.59
C GLY A 38 4.71 -1.28 15.23
N LYS A 39 3.89 -0.38 14.69
CA LYS A 39 3.25 -0.57 13.39
C LYS A 39 3.83 0.40 12.37
N ARG A 40 3.82 -0.01 11.10
CA ARG A 40 4.26 0.88 10.03
C ARG A 40 3.35 2.09 9.96
N ALA A 41 3.98 3.27 9.94
CA ALA A 41 3.26 4.53 9.76
C ALA A 41 3.51 4.99 8.32
N ILE A 42 2.63 4.60 7.41
CA ILE A 42 2.78 4.86 5.98
C ILE A 42 2.24 6.25 5.70
N PRO A 43 3.10 7.19 5.27
CA PRO A 43 2.62 8.54 5.00
C PRO A 43 1.72 8.56 3.77
N ARG A 44 0.75 9.46 3.78
CA ARG A 44 -0.18 9.58 2.66
C ARG A 44 0.55 9.80 1.34
N GLU A 45 1.66 10.50 1.38
CA GLU A 45 2.46 10.78 0.18
C GLU A 45 3.03 9.54 -0.48
N ALA A 46 3.12 8.44 0.26
CA ALA A 46 3.63 7.17 -0.28
C ALA A 46 2.56 6.36 -1.01
N LEU A 47 1.29 6.74 -0.88
CA LEU A 47 0.21 5.95 -1.49
C LEU A 47 0.34 5.79 -3.00
N PRO A 48 0.68 6.83 -3.77
CA PRO A 48 0.84 6.64 -5.22
C PRO A 48 1.91 5.60 -5.57
N GLN A 49 3.01 5.58 -4.83
CA GLN A 49 4.08 4.62 -5.08
C GLN A 49 3.62 3.19 -4.77
N ILE A 50 2.85 3.03 -3.71
CA ILE A 50 2.31 1.72 -3.35
C ILE A 50 1.34 1.25 -4.42
N LEU A 51 0.48 2.14 -4.88
CA LEU A 51 -0.48 1.81 -5.93
C LEU A 51 0.23 1.37 -7.21
N ASP A 52 1.26 2.10 -7.62
CA ASP A 52 2.03 1.76 -8.80
C ASP A 52 2.70 0.40 -8.65
N ALA A 53 3.25 0.11 -7.48
CA ALA A 53 3.91 -1.17 -7.24
C ALA A 53 2.91 -2.32 -7.26
N LEU A 54 1.74 -2.14 -6.67
CA LEU A 54 0.69 -3.16 -6.69
C LEU A 54 0.21 -3.41 -8.12
N ARG A 55 0.03 -2.35 -8.86
CA ARG A 55 -0.41 -2.43 -10.26
C ARG A 55 0.63 -3.16 -11.10
N SER A 56 1.89 -2.84 -10.91
CA SER A 56 3.01 -3.46 -11.61
C SER A 56 3.05 -4.98 -11.41
N ARG A 57 2.67 -5.43 -10.22
CA ARG A 57 2.67 -6.85 -9.90
C ARG A 57 1.36 -7.55 -10.28
N GLY A 58 0.39 -6.79 -10.78
CA GLY A 58 -0.91 -7.36 -11.09
C GLY A 58 -1.73 -7.72 -9.86
N TRP A 59 -1.43 -7.09 -8.74
CA TRP A 59 -2.11 -7.38 -7.47
C TRP A 59 -3.36 -6.55 -7.24
N ILE A 60 -3.63 -5.59 -8.12
CA ILE A 60 -4.90 -4.88 -8.13
C ILE A 60 -5.35 -4.73 -9.58
N ARG A 61 -6.65 -4.66 -9.77
CA ARG A 61 -7.24 -4.58 -11.10
C ARG A 61 -7.76 -3.18 -11.35
N GLU A 62 -6.84 -2.26 -11.51
CA GLU A 62 -7.20 -0.87 -11.68
C GLU A 62 -8.01 -0.61 -12.94
N ALA A 63 -7.68 -1.28 -14.02
CA ALA A 63 -8.42 -1.10 -15.27
C ALA A 63 -9.88 -1.47 -15.06
N GLU A 64 -10.14 -2.53 -14.30
CA GLU A 64 -11.49 -2.95 -13.97
C GLU A 64 -12.18 -1.92 -13.11
N ALA A 65 -11.48 -1.39 -12.14
CA ALA A 65 -12.02 -0.34 -11.28
C ALA A 65 -12.31 0.92 -12.07
N ALA A 66 -11.50 1.24 -13.05
CA ALA A 66 -11.68 2.42 -13.88
C ALA A 66 -12.88 2.31 -14.79
N THR A 67 -13.25 1.10 -15.17
CA THR A 67 -14.40 0.88 -16.04
C THR A 67 -15.71 0.68 -15.28
N ALA A 68 -15.62 0.46 -14.01
CA ALA A 68 -16.79 0.24 -13.15
C ALA A 68 -17.53 1.56 -12.79
#